data_cab4737337810820ab9189f407463da0
#
_entry.id   cab4737337810820ab9189f407463da0
#
_cell.length_a   1.000
_cell.length_b   1.000
_cell.length_c   1.000
_cell.angle_alpha   90.00
_cell.angle_beta   90.00
_cell.angle_gamma   90.00
#
_symmetry.space_group_name_H-M   'P 1'
#
loop_
_entity.id
_entity.type
_entity.pdbx_description
1 polymer ?
#
loop_
_entity_poly.entity_id
_entity_poly.type
_entity_poly.pdbx_seq_one_letter_code
_entity_poly.pdbx_strand_id
1 'polypeptide(L)'
;GVTTPEERRRVAVDTDDGVEQGSHDDGRPVNMNLIYNNPEKWEIGRQILERYTGTPPEGMQKQVLLTNFEYYSERFGRMSDDVVTTRGSTMTARHSEKLGVSLINFSVGSPVAALIIEVLATAEPKATLFLGMCGGLHRSLKVGDFVLPTAAIRDEGASKHFMPPQVPALPTFKVQKFVSQIIVEKGFDYRTGVVHTTDTRFWEFNEEFKQLLYDERALAIDMETATLFSVGFASKVPIGALLLVSDLPLKRGGIKTRDSANSVFRRFTDLHIEIGIEAMSEIAKRGEHIRHYRW
;
A
#
# COMPACT_ATOMS: atom_id res chain seq x y z
N GLY A 1 17.02 -25.91 -30.26
CA GLY A 1 15.77 -25.82 -30.93
C GLY A 1 14.91 -24.74 -30.26
N VAL A 2 14.38 -23.84 -31.05
CA VAL A 2 13.49 -22.77 -30.57
C VAL A 2 12.09 -23.36 -30.49
N THR A 3 11.51 -23.44 -29.30
CA THR A 3 10.12 -23.91 -29.10
C THR A 3 9.12 -22.91 -29.69
N THR A 4 8.14 -23.43 -30.42
CA THR A 4 7.10 -22.64 -31.10
C THR A 4 6.13 -21.96 -30.10
N PRO A 5 5.41 -20.89 -30.50
CA PRO A 5 4.43 -20.24 -29.63
C PRO A 5 3.29 -21.15 -29.16
N GLU A 6 2.98 -22.21 -29.90
CA GLU A 6 1.97 -23.21 -29.54
C GLU A 6 2.45 -24.20 -28.47
N GLU A 7 3.72 -24.58 -28.48
CA GLU A 7 4.32 -25.41 -27.43
C GLU A 7 4.40 -24.64 -26.11
N ARG A 8 4.62 -23.33 -26.17
CA ARG A 8 4.58 -22.47 -24.98
C ARG A 8 3.18 -22.31 -24.37
N ARG A 9 2.14 -22.43 -25.17
CA ARG A 9 0.75 -22.40 -24.68
C ARG A 9 0.34 -23.70 -23.99
N ARG A 10 0.87 -24.86 -24.39
CA ARG A 10 0.53 -26.16 -23.77
C ARG A 10 1.14 -26.38 -22.39
N VAL A 11 2.23 -25.69 -22.07
CA VAL A 11 2.84 -25.70 -20.72
C VAL A 11 2.12 -24.74 -19.74
N ALA A 12 1.20 -23.91 -20.24
CA ALA A 12 0.49 -22.89 -19.44
C ALA A 12 -0.92 -23.29 -19.00
N VAL A 13 -1.35 -24.52 -19.23
CA VAL A 13 -2.67 -25.03 -18.84
C VAL A 13 -2.51 -26.15 -17.81
N ASP A 14 -1.82 -25.87 -16.71
CA ASP A 14 -2.08 -26.54 -15.45
C ASP A 14 -2.68 -25.49 -14.51
N THR A 15 -3.97 -25.40 -14.60
CA THR A 15 -4.81 -24.64 -13.68
C THR A 15 -4.91 -25.43 -12.40
N ASP A 16 -4.14 -25.04 -11.42
CA ASP A 16 -4.38 -25.49 -10.07
C ASP A 16 -5.20 -24.44 -9.31
N ASP A 17 -6.52 -24.60 -9.38
CA ASP A 17 -7.50 -23.94 -8.51
C ASP A 17 -7.68 -24.75 -7.20
N GLY A 18 -6.66 -25.44 -6.77
CA GLY A 18 -6.59 -26.13 -5.50
C GLY A 18 -5.74 -25.34 -4.52
N VAL A 19 -6.35 -24.84 -3.45
CA VAL A 19 -5.65 -24.52 -2.21
C VAL A 19 -5.17 -25.84 -1.61
N GLU A 20 -4.14 -26.42 -2.19
CA GLU A 20 -3.36 -27.42 -1.49
C GLU A 20 -2.48 -26.72 -0.47
N GLN A 21 -2.75 -26.99 0.79
CA GLN A 21 -1.78 -26.83 1.89
C GLN A 21 -0.60 -27.80 1.64
N GLY A 22 0.12 -27.59 0.55
CA GLY A 22 1.35 -28.28 0.24
C GLY A 22 2.45 -27.77 1.16
N SER A 23 2.80 -28.54 2.16
CA SER A 23 4.07 -28.41 2.84
C SER A 23 5.18 -28.53 1.81
N HIS A 24 5.81 -27.44 1.43
CA HIS A 24 7.13 -27.49 0.85
C HIS A 24 8.08 -27.89 1.99
N ASP A 25 8.21 -29.20 2.20
CA ASP A 25 9.18 -29.77 3.13
C ASP A 25 10.57 -29.73 2.49
N ASP A 26 11.15 -28.53 2.48
CA ASP A 26 12.57 -28.36 2.14
C ASP A 26 13.46 -28.41 3.39
N GLY A 27 12.93 -28.89 4.51
CA GLY A 27 13.62 -29.07 5.78
C GLY A 27 13.89 -27.77 6.55
N ARG A 28 13.39 -26.63 6.05
CA ARG A 28 13.49 -25.37 6.80
C ARG A 28 12.41 -25.26 7.87
N PRO A 29 12.73 -24.70 9.05
CA PRO A 29 11.72 -24.50 10.08
C PRO A 29 10.65 -23.52 9.59
N VAL A 30 9.38 -23.87 9.79
CA VAL A 30 8.23 -23.02 9.46
C VAL A 30 8.22 -21.80 10.38
N ASN A 31 8.23 -20.61 9.80
CA ASN A 31 8.14 -19.37 10.58
C ASN A 31 6.70 -19.11 11.03
N MET A 32 6.39 -19.52 12.26
CA MET A 32 5.07 -19.36 12.88
C MET A 32 4.71 -17.90 13.23
N ASN A 33 5.65 -16.96 13.10
CA ASN A 33 5.35 -15.54 13.24
C ASN A 33 4.58 -14.97 12.03
N LEU A 34 4.66 -15.64 10.87
CA LEU A 34 3.94 -15.23 9.68
C LEU A 34 2.50 -15.73 9.75
N ILE A 35 1.55 -14.83 9.51
CA ILE A 35 0.12 -15.10 9.73
C ILE A 35 -0.40 -16.30 8.90
N TYR A 36 0.07 -16.47 7.67
CA TYR A 36 -0.36 -17.55 6.80
C TYR A 36 0.23 -18.93 7.15
N ASN A 37 1.23 -18.99 8.03
CA ASN A 37 1.82 -20.23 8.51
C ASN A 37 1.22 -20.69 9.85
N ASN A 38 0.43 -19.85 10.49
CA ASN A 38 -0.09 -20.10 11.84
C ASN A 38 -1.63 -20.03 11.83
N PRO A 39 -2.31 -21.19 11.85
CA PRO A 39 -3.78 -21.24 11.83
C PRO A 39 -4.46 -20.50 12.98
N GLU A 40 -3.89 -20.54 14.18
CA GLU A 40 -4.41 -19.81 15.34
C GLU A 40 -4.27 -18.30 15.14
N LYS A 41 -3.10 -17.85 14.68
CA LYS A 41 -2.86 -16.43 14.36
C LYS A 41 -3.77 -15.96 13.24
N TRP A 42 -4.03 -16.80 12.24
CA TRP A 42 -4.96 -16.51 11.15
C TRP A 42 -6.37 -16.27 11.68
N GLU A 43 -6.88 -17.17 12.53
CA GLU A 43 -8.23 -17.04 13.08
C GLU A 43 -8.35 -15.82 14.01
N ILE A 44 -7.35 -15.56 14.84
CA ILE A 44 -7.29 -14.34 15.66
C ILE A 44 -7.22 -13.10 14.75
N GLY A 45 -6.44 -13.15 13.68
CA GLY A 45 -6.32 -12.08 12.69
C GLY A 45 -7.65 -11.71 12.03
N ARG A 46 -8.49 -12.70 11.71
CA ARG A 46 -9.86 -12.49 11.20
C ARG A 46 -10.71 -11.68 12.19
N GLN A 47 -10.69 -12.08 13.46
CA GLN A 47 -11.42 -11.40 14.54
C GLN A 47 -10.89 -9.98 14.79
N ILE A 48 -9.57 -9.78 14.69
CA ILE A 48 -8.94 -8.45 14.82
C ILE A 48 -9.36 -7.55 13.66
N LEU A 49 -9.34 -8.05 12.42
CA LEU A 49 -9.78 -7.29 11.25
C LEU A 49 -11.22 -6.78 11.43
N GLU A 50 -12.14 -7.67 11.80
CA GLU A 50 -13.54 -7.32 12.05
C GLU A 50 -13.67 -6.32 13.20
N ARG A 51 -13.01 -6.57 14.33
CA ARG A 51 -13.08 -5.69 15.50
C ARG A 51 -12.58 -4.28 15.18
N TYR A 52 -11.50 -4.14 14.40
CA TYR A 52 -10.90 -2.83 14.14
C TYR A 52 -11.56 -2.06 13.02
N THR A 53 -12.08 -2.74 12.00
CA THR A 53 -12.71 -2.10 10.83
C THR A 53 -14.23 -2.15 10.84
N GLY A 54 -14.83 -3.00 11.68
CA GLY A 54 -16.27 -3.28 11.65
C GLY A 54 -16.69 -4.18 10.49
N THR A 55 -15.73 -4.80 9.78
CA THR A 55 -15.99 -5.64 8.60
C THR A 55 -15.22 -6.95 8.72
N PRO A 56 -15.91 -8.10 8.66
CA PRO A 56 -15.24 -9.39 8.60
C PRO A 56 -14.50 -9.57 7.26
N PRO A 57 -13.54 -10.50 7.16
CA PRO A 57 -12.79 -10.73 5.92
C PRO A 57 -13.66 -10.92 4.67
N GLU A 58 -14.77 -11.60 4.78
CA GLU A 58 -15.71 -11.89 3.69
C GLU A 58 -16.46 -10.64 3.18
N GLY A 59 -16.54 -9.61 4.01
CA GLY A 59 -17.13 -8.32 3.65
C GLY A 59 -16.19 -7.39 2.89
N MET A 60 -14.90 -7.73 2.79
CA MET A 60 -13.92 -6.96 2.04
C MET A 60 -13.96 -7.28 0.55
N GLN A 61 -13.86 -6.25 -0.29
CA GLN A 61 -13.59 -6.44 -1.72
C GLN A 61 -12.17 -6.98 -1.91
N LYS A 62 -11.91 -7.65 -3.03
CA LYS A 62 -10.57 -8.20 -3.32
C LYS A 62 -9.56 -7.14 -3.76
N GLN A 63 -10.02 -5.95 -4.12
CA GLN A 63 -9.22 -4.77 -4.35
C GLN A 63 -9.41 -3.81 -3.17
N VAL A 64 -8.32 -3.42 -2.52
CA VAL A 64 -8.37 -2.64 -1.29
C VAL A 64 -7.53 -1.36 -1.44
N LEU A 65 -8.14 -0.22 -1.14
CA LEU A 65 -7.43 1.03 -0.94
C LEU A 65 -7.18 1.24 0.55
N LEU A 66 -5.98 1.67 0.89
CA LEU A 66 -5.61 2.08 2.24
C LEU A 66 -5.37 3.58 2.27
N THR A 67 -5.79 4.23 3.32
CA THR A 67 -5.48 5.64 3.59
C THR A 67 -5.30 5.87 5.09
N ASN A 68 -4.65 6.96 5.43
CA ASN A 68 -4.51 7.42 6.81
C ASN A 68 -5.22 8.76 7.06
N PHE A 69 -6.16 9.14 6.17
CA PHE A 69 -6.90 10.40 6.26
C PHE A 69 -8.40 10.20 6.21
N GLU A 70 -9.11 10.73 7.23
CA GLU A 70 -10.59 10.67 7.25
C GLU A 70 -11.20 11.40 6.06
N TYR A 71 -10.60 12.49 5.62
CA TYR A 71 -11.07 13.22 4.44
C TYR A 71 -11.14 12.34 3.19
N TYR A 72 -10.16 11.45 2.97
CA TYR A 72 -10.18 10.47 1.87
C TYR A 72 -11.33 9.48 2.04
N SER A 73 -11.54 8.99 3.25
CA SER A 73 -12.63 8.07 3.57
C SER A 73 -14.00 8.72 3.27
N GLU A 74 -14.21 9.95 3.73
CA GLU A 74 -15.45 10.69 3.47
C GLU A 74 -15.68 10.96 1.97
N ARG A 75 -14.63 11.31 1.23
CA ARG A 75 -14.74 11.55 -0.23
C ARG A 75 -15.05 10.26 -0.98
N PHE A 76 -14.40 9.14 -0.66
CA PHE A 76 -14.73 7.83 -1.23
C PHE A 76 -16.20 7.47 -0.99
N GLY A 77 -16.73 7.77 0.19
CA GLY A 77 -18.14 7.55 0.53
C GLY A 77 -19.16 8.25 -0.37
N ARG A 78 -18.71 9.24 -1.16
CA ARG A 78 -19.55 10.00 -2.09
C ARG A 78 -19.34 9.64 -3.56
N MET A 79 -18.42 8.70 -3.86
CA MET A 79 -18.06 8.33 -5.24
C MET A 79 -19.01 7.31 -5.86
N SER A 80 -19.81 6.63 -5.05
CA SER A 80 -20.85 5.70 -5.52
C SER A 80 -22.03 5.70 -4.55
N ASP A 81 -23.21 5.44 -5.07
CA ASP A 81 -24.47 5.38 -4.31
C ASP A 81 -24.63 4.10 -3.47
N ASP A 82 -23.81 3.07 -3.77
CA ASP A 82 -23.82 1.78 -3.09
C ASP A 82 -22.79 1.67 -1.95
N VAL A 83 -22.09 2.76 -1.61
CA VAL A 83 -21.06 2.69 -0.58
C VAL A 83 -21.65 2.41 0.80
N VAL A 84 -21.25 1.29 1.37
CA VAL A 84 -21.55 0.92 2.76
C VAL A 84 -20.37 1.31 3.65
N THR A 85 -20.66 1.93 4.78
CA THR A 85 -19.65 2.35 5.77
C THR A 85 -19.76 1.48 7.01
N THR A 86 -18.65 0.93 7.45
CA THR A 86 -18.50 0.23 8.72
C THR A 86 -17.52 0.97 9.62
N ARG A 87 -17.72 0.89 10.92
CA ARG A 87 -16.83 1.48 11.94
C ARG A 87 -16.49 0.42 12.95
N GLY A 88 -15.20 0.16 13.11
CA GLY A 88 -14.70 -0.68 14.18
C GLY A 88 -14.24 0.16 15.38
N SER A 89 -13.47 -0.49 16.24
CA SER A 89 -12.97 0.15 17.47
C SER A 89 -11.98 1.28 17.18
N THR A 90 -11.26 1.26 16.05
CA THR A 90 -10.18 2.22 15.74
C THR A 90 -10.16 2.69 14.28
N MET A 91 -10.78 1.95 13.36
CA MET A 91 -10.71 2.20 11.93
C MET A 91 -12.09 2.33 11.33
N THR A 92 -12.15 2.99 10.17
CA THR A 92 -13.35 3.08 9.34
C THR A 92 -13.09 2.37 8.02
N ALA A 93 -14.01 1.53 7.59
CA ALA A 93 -13.96 0.92 6.27
C ALA A 93 -15.21 1.31 5.45
N ARG A 94 -15.03 1.38 4.13
CA ARG A 94 -16.09 1.67 3.16
C ARG A 94 -15.98 0.70 2.01
N HIS A 95 -17.12 0.20 1.56
CA HIS A 95 -17.18 -0.84 0.56
C HIS A 95 -18.14 -0.46 -0.54
N SER A 96 -17.76 -0.67 -1.79
CA SER A 96 -18.62 -0.52 -2.97
C SER A 96 -18.44 -1.71 -3.89
N GLU A 97 -19.52 -2.44 -4.12
CA GLU A 97 -19.54 -3.52 -5.11
C GLU A 97 -19.47 -2.97 -6.54
N LYS A 98 -20.12 -1.84 -6.80
CA LYS A 98 -20.10 -1.19 -8.11
C LYS A 98 -18.70 -0.75 -8.52
N LEU A 99 -17.93 -0.21 -7.57
CA LEU A 99 -16.53 0.15 -7.80
C LEU A 99 -15.59 -1.07 -7.69
N GLY A 100 -16.04 -2.16 -7.07
CA GLY A 100 -15.23 -3.36 -6.80
C GLY A 100 -14.10 -3.13 -5.80
N VAL A 101 -14.24 -2.16 -4.91
CA VAL A 101 -13.18 -1.67 -4.03
C VAL A 101 -13.67 -1.49 -2.60
N SER A 102 -12.84 -1.89 -1.64
CA SER A 102 -12.94 -1.47 -0.24
C SER A 102 -11.88 -0.41 0.04
N LEU A 103 -12.22 0.60 0.85
CA LEU A 103 -11.26 1.58 1.36
C LEU A 103 -11.22 1.50 2.89
N ILE A 104 -10.03 1.39 3.46
CA ILE A 104 -9.81 1.38 4.91
C ILE A 104 -9.00 2.61 5.32
N ASN A 105 -9.54 3.42 6.22
CA ASN A 105 -8.78 4.43 6.93
C ASN A 105 -8.21 3.80 8.20
N PHE A 106 -6.90 3.55 8.20
CA PHE A 106 -6.20 2.88 9.30
C PHE A 106 -5.48 3.84 10.26
N SER A 107 -5.61 5.17 10.04
CA SER A 107 -4.89 6.17 10.80
C SER A 107 -3.40 6.28 10.43
N VAL A 108 -2.55 6.86 11.27
CA VAL A 108 -1.17 7.24 10.96
C VAL A 108 -0.16 6.42 11.75
N GLY A 109 0.94 6.08 11.10
CA GLY A 109 2.12 5.51 11.72
C GLY A 109 2.36 4.03 11.39
N SER A 110 3.62 3.65 11.45
CA SER A 110 4.10 2.33 11.07
C SER A 110 3.55 1.17 11.89
N PRO A 111 3.36 1.26 13.23
CA PRO A 111 2.75 0.16 13.98
C PRO A 111 1.32 -0.18 13.54
N VAL A 112 0.52 0.86 13.24
CA VAL A 112 -0.86 0.66 12.77
C VAL A 112 -0.86 0.16 11.32
N ALA A 113 0.04 0.65 10.48
CA ALA A 113 0.25 0.15 9.13
C ALA A 113 0.62 -1.34 9.12
N ALA A 114 1.54 -1.76 9.99
CA ALA A 114 1.90 -3.18 10.15
C ALA A 114 0.71 -4.03 10.56
N LEU A 115 -0.05 -3.56 11.54
CA LEU A 115 -1.23 -4.27 12.04
C LEU A 115 -2.26 -4.50 10.94
N ILE A 116 -2.67 -3.43 10.24
CA ILE A 116 -3.75 -3.56 9.25
C ILE A 116 -3.32 -4.43 8.06
N ILE A 117 -2.10 -4.27 7.54
CA ILE A 117 -1.66 -5.04 6.38
C ILE A 117 -1.49 -6.53 6.72
N GLU A 118 -1.09 -6.85 7.95
CA GLU A 118 -0.98 -8.24 8.40
C GLU A 118 -2.36 -8.89 8.51
N VAL A 119 -3.30 -8.28 9.22
CA VAL A 119 -4.64 -8.88 9.40
C VAL A 119 -5.47 -8.86 8.11
N LEU A 120 -5.20 -7.92 7.20
CA LEU A 120 -5.83 -7.87 5.88
C LEU A 120 -5.50 -9.10 5.02
N ALA A 121 -4.39 -9.79 5.31
CA ALA A 121 -4.07 -11.07 4.67
C ALA A 121 -5.22 -12.08 4.79
N THR A 122 -5.99 -12.05 5.88
CA THR A 122 -7.12 -12.95 6.11
C THR A 122 -8.31 -12.70 5.16
N ALA A 123 -8.39 -11.55 4.53
CA ALA A 123 -9.35 -11.23 3.46
C ALA A 123 -8.85 -11.64 2.07
N GLU A 124 -7.59 -12.08 1.97
CA GLU A 124 -6.95 -12.52 0.73
C GLU A 124 -7.11 -11.53 -0.43
N PRO A 125 -6.68 -10.26 -0.24
CA PRO A 125 -6.81 -9.25 -1.28
C PRO A 125 -5.94 -9.61 -2.50
N LYS A 126 -6.46 -9.38 -3.69
CA LYS A 126 -5.71 -9.57 -4.94
C LYS A 126 -4.84 -8.36 -5.30
N ALA A 127 -5.18 -7.21 -4.80
CA ALA A 127 -4.38 -5.99 -4.89
C ALA A 127 -4.73 -5.03 -3.75
N THR A 128 -3.71 -4.34 -3.25
CA THR A 128 -3.85 -3.30 -2.23
C THR A 128 -3.04 -2.08 -2.66
N LEU A 129 -3.59 -0.89 -2.49
CA LEU A 129 -2.91 0.36 -2.82
C LEU A 129 -3.06 1.36 -1.67
N PHE A 130 -1.93 1.85 -1.19
CA PHE A 130 -1.88 2.93 -0.22
C PHE A 130 -1.96 4.29 -0.93
N LEU A 131 -2.98 5.07 -0.59
CA LEU A 131 -3.16 6.45 -0.99
C LEU A 131 -2.76 7.35 0.18
N GLY A 132 -1.48 7.68 0.26
CA GLY A 132 -0.90 8.49 1.32
C GLY A 132 -0.42 9.85 0.85
N MET A 133 0.13 10.61 1.80
CA MET A 133 0.82 11.87 1.52
C MET A 133 2.27 11.77 1.96
N CYS A 134 3.11 12.59 1.35
CA CYS A 134 4.54 12.67 1.67
C CYS A 134 5.03 14.12 1.70
N GLY A 135 6.09 14.36 2.45
CA GLY A 135 6.90 15.55 2.30
C GLY A 135 7.85 15.40 1.12
N GLY A 136 7.83 16.32 0.18
CA GLY A 136 8.74 16.33 -0.97
C GLY A 136 10.13 16.82 -0.56
N LEU A 137 11.17 16.01 -0.82
CA LEU A 137 12.55 16.33 -0.46
C LEU A 137 13.36 16.84 -1.66
N HIS A 138 13.12 16.29 -2.83
CA HIS A 138 13.86 16.71 -4.03
C HIS A 138 13.38 18.07 -4.55
N ARG A 139 14.32 18.90 -4.98
CA ARG A 139 14.07 20.28 -5.45
C ARG A 139 13.09 20.41 -6.62
N SER A 140 12.93 19.37 -7.43
CA SER A 140 12.01 19.36 -8.58
C SER A 140 10.56 19.13 -8.19
N LEU A 141 10.28 18.67 -6.96
CA LEU A 141 8.94 18.42 -6.50
C LEU A 141 8.18 19.69 -6.16
N LYS A 142 6.88 19.63 -6.40
CA LYS A 142 5.91 20.67 -6.07
C LYS A 142 4.78 20.05 -5.26
N VAL A 143 4.11 20.85 -4.44
CA VAL A 143 2.88 20.44 -3.77
C VAL A 143 1.84 20.06 -4.84
N GLY A 144 1.26 18.88 -4.69
CA GLY A 144 0.32 18.30 -5.65
C GLY A 144 0.94 17.30 -6.64
N ASP A 145 2.26 17.17 -6.68
CA ASP A 145 2.92 16.14 -7.49
C ASP A 145 2.63 14.74 -6.93
N PHE A 146 2.49 13.76 -7.83
CA PHE A 146 2.43 12.36 -7.45
C PHE A 146 3.83 11.74 -7.38
N VAL A 147 4.04 10.97 -6.33
CA VAL A 147 5.23 10.12 -6.13
C VAL A 147 4.78 8.66 -6.15
N LEU A 148 5.34 7.91 -7.10
CA LEU A 148 5.15 6.47 -7.22
C LEU A 148 6.42 5.77 -6.71
N PRO A 149 6.44 5.28 -5.46
CA PRO A 149 7.66 4.71 -4.88
C PRO A 149 8.12 3.46 -5.62
N THR A 150 9.41 3.38 -5.91
CA THR A 150 10.08 2.16 -6.41
C THR A 150 10.65 1.32 -5.29
N ALA A 151 10.95 1.94 -4.14
CA ALA A 151 11.39 1.32 -2.90
C ALA A 151 11.15 2.29 -1.74
N ALA A 152 11.21 1.78 -0.53
CA ALA A 152 11.22 2.62 0.66
C ALA A 152 12.39 2.26 1.60
N ILE A 153 12.98 3.28 2.23
CA ILE A 153 14.00 3.14 3.25
C ILE A 153 13.30 2.85 4.58
N ARG A 154 13.75 1.78 5.24
CA ARG A 154 13.15 1.24 6.46
C ARG A 154 13.78 1.87 7.70
N ASP A 155 13.56 3.16 7.92
CA ASP A 155 14.00 3.88 9.13
C ASP A 155 12.87 3.96 10.17
N GLU A 156 12.12 2.87 10.29
CA GLU A 156 11.05 2.66 11.25
C GLU A 156 11.24 1.33 12.00
N GLY A 157 10.56 1.18 13.12
CA GLY A 157 10.74 0.00 13.98
C GLY A 157 9.88 -1.19 13.60
N ALA A 158 8.67 -0.95 13.08
CA ALA A 158 7.63 -1.97 12.95
C ALA A 158 8.00 -3.10 11.97
N SER A 159 8.55 -2.79 10.81
CA SER A 159 8.88 -3.80 9.79
C SER A 159 10.00 -4.76 10.22
N LYS A 160 10.81 -4.37 11.20
CA LYS A 160 11.91 -5.22 11.73
C LYS A 160 11.40 -6.47 12.43
N HIS A 161 10.17 -6.47 12.91
CA HIS A 161 9.52 -7.65 13.51
C HIS A 161 9.10 -8.71 12.47
N PHE A 162 9.04 -8.35 11.20
CA PHE A 162 8.55 -9.19 10.11
C PHE A 162 9.67 -9.64 9.17
N MET A 163 10.62 -8.77 8.90
CA MET A 163 11.67 -8.99 7.92
C MET A 163 13.02 -8.50 8.45
N PRO A 164 14.14 -9.23 8.19
CA PRO A 164 15.48 -8.74 8.52
C PRO A 164 15.75 -7.34 7.96
N PRO A 165 16.60 -6.52 8.63
CA PRO A 165 16.86 -5.14 8.21
C PRO A 165 17.40 -5.00 6.79
N GLN A 166 18.12 -6.02 6.30
CA GLN A 166 18.75 -6.01 4.97
C GLN A 166 17.75 -6.25 3.83
N VAL A 167 16.55 -6.76 4.13
CA VAL A 167 15.53 -6.99 3.12
C VAL A 167 14.94 -5.64 2.70
N PRO A 168 15.01 -5.27 1.41
CA PRO A 168 14.49 -3.99 0.95
C PRO A 168 12.95 -3.96 1.02
N ALA A 169 12.39 -2.80 1.34
CA ALA A 169 10.96 -2.56 1.25
C ALA A 169 10.59 -2.20 -0.21
N LEU A 170 10.01 -3.16 -0.92
CA LEU A 170 9.64 -3.02 -2.33
C LEU A 170 8.13 -3.16 -2.52
N PRO A 171 7.52 -2.34 -3.38
CA PRO A 171 6.13 -2.52 -3.75
C PRO A 171 5.93 -3.74 -4.65
N THR A 172 4.73 -4.24 -4.71
CA THR A 172 4.33 -5.22 -5.71
C THR A 172 4.32 -4.57 -7.10
N PHE A 173 5.19 -5.03 -7.99
CA PHE A 173 5.38 -4.45 -9.32
C PHE A 173 4.06 -4.34 -10.11
N LYS A 174 3.21 -5.35 -10.05
CA LYS A 174 1.90 -5.35 -10.71
C LYS A 174 1.07 -4.11 -10.32
N VAL A 175 1.00 -3.79 -9.04
CA VAL A 175 0.23 -2.64 -8.55
C VAL A 175 0.81 -1.34 -9.08
N GLN A 176 2.12 -1.14 -8.94
CA GLN A 176 2.78 0.09 -9.42
C GLN A 176 2.68 0.28 -10.94
N LYS A 177 2.77 -0.81 -11.71
CA LYS A 177 2.61 -0.76 -13.16
C LYS A 177 1.25 -0.23 -13.58
N PHE A 178 0.16 -0.74 -12.99
CA PHE A 178 -1.17 -0.27 -13.35
C PHE A 178 -1.44 1.15 -12.85
N VAL A 179 -0.96 1.51 -11.67
CA VAL A 179 -1.05 2.89 -11.17
C VAL A 179 -0.35 3.85 -12.12
N SER A 180 0.88 3.54 -12.53
CA SER A 180 1.64 4.31 -13.51
C SER A 180 0.86 4.50 -14.82
N GLN A 181 0.29 3.44 -15.35
CA GLN A 181 -0.49 3.47 -16.58
C GLN A 181 -1.70 4.42 -16.47
N ILE A 182 -2.47 4.32 -15.39
CA ILE A 182 -3.66 5.16 -15.19
C ILE A 182 -3.29 6.64 -15.06
N ILE A 183 -2.22 6.97 -14.36
CA ILE A 183 -1.77 8.37 -14.24
C ILE A 183 -1.48 8.96 -15.63
N VAL A 184 -0.75 8.22 -16.45
CA VAL A 184 -0.38 8.66 -17.82
C VAL A 184 -1.60 8.74 -18.72
N GLU A 185 -2.51 7.77 -18.67
CA GLU A 185 -3.76 7.78 -19.45
C GLU A 185 -4.67 8.96 -19.08
N LYS A 186 -4.64 9.42 -17.83
CA LYS A 186 -5.33 10.64 -17.40
C LYS A 186 -4.61 11.95 -17.77
N GLY A 187 -3.44 11.87 -18.38
CA GLY A 187 -2.67 13.03 -18.80
C GLY A 187 -1.89 13.72 -17.67
N PHE A 188 -1.61 13.02 -16.59
CA PHE A 188 -0.82 13.52 -15.46
C PHE A 188 0.58 12.95 -15.47
N ASP A 189 1.51 13.71 -14.86
CA ASP A 189 2.87 13.29 -14.58
C ASP A 189 2.99 12.69 -13.18
N TYR A 190 4.04 11.91 -12.97
CA TYR A 190 4.44 11.43 -11.65
C TYR A 190 5.98 11.38 -11.56
N ARG A 191 6.48 11.24 -10.34
CA ARG A 191 7.90 11.03 -10.08
C ARG A 191 8.10 9.67 -9.44
N THR A 192 9.15 8.96 -9.83
CA THR A 192 9.54 7.69 -9.19
C THR A 192 10.84 7.88 -8.43
N GLY A 193 10.99 7.16 -7.35
CA GLY A 193 12.21 7.17 -6.55
C GLY A 193 12.02 6.49 -5.21
N VAL A 194 13.05 6.59 -4.39
CA VAL A 194 13.05 6.01 -3.05
C VAL A 194 12.38 6.97 -2.08
N VAL A 195 11.49 6.44 -1.25
CA VAL A 195 10.83 7.17 -0.17
C VAL A 195 11.44 6.75 1.16
N HIS A 196 11.74 7.70 2.03
CA HIS A 196 12.21 7.43 3.38
C HIS A 196 11.01 7.35 4.34
N THR A 197 10.88 6.24 5.05
CA THR A 197 9.82 6.07 6.06
C THR A 197 10.42 6.18 7.45
N THR A 198 9.92 7.13 8.24
CA THR A 198 10.42 7.44 9.60
C THR A 198 9.33 7.31 10.65
N ASP A 199 9.72 7.02 11.89
CA ASP A 199 8.85 7.08 13.07
C ASP A 199 8.80 8.47 13.72
N THR A 200 9.67 9.39 13.30
CA THR A 200 9.82 10.71 13.89
C THR A 200 9.05 11.77 13.10
N ARG A 201 8.02 12.39 13.72
CA ARG A 201 7.20 13.41 13.05
C ARG A 201 7.92 14.77 12.92
N PHE A 202 8.68 15.19 13.90
CA PHE A 202 9.34 16.51 13.94
C PHE A 202 10.83 16.45 13.56
N TRP A 203 11.17 15.64 12.58
CA TRP A 203 12.53 15.47 12.07
C TRP A 203 13.08 16.76 11.42
N GLU A 204 12.22 17.66 10.98
CA GLU A 204 12.58 18.90 10.29
C GLU A 204 13.47 19.83 11.16
N PHE A 205 13.52 19.62 12.45
CA PHE A 205 14.37 20.35 13.40
C PHE A 205 15.71 19.65 13.68
N ASN A 206 16.00 18.52 13.03
CA ASN A 206 17.24 17.76 13.18
C ASN A 206 18.09 17.89 11.92
N GLU A 207 19.19 18.66 12.01
CA GLU A 207 20.08 18.92 10.86
C GLU A 207 20.83 17.67 10.41
N GLU A 208 21.24 16.77 11.34
CA GLU A 208 21.90 15.51 11.00
C GLU A 208 20.97 14.59 10.22
N PHE A 209 19.71 14.56 10.61
CA PHE A 209 18.69 13.78 9.88
C PHE A 209 18.43 14.35 8.48
N LYS A 210 18.40 15.66 8.30
CA LYS A 210 18.30 16.28 6.97
C LYS A 210 19.48 15.92 6.07
N GLN A 211 20.69 15.90 6.64
CA GLN A 211 21.87 15.47 5.90
C GLN A 211 21.78 13.99 5.50
N LEU A 212 21.32 13.13 6.39
CA LEU A 212 21.06 11.73 6.09
C LEU A 212 20.10 11.55 4.90
N LEU A 213 18.97 12.26 4.90
CA LEU A 213 17.98 12.22 3.81
C LEU A 213 18.59 12.64 2.45
N TYR A 214 19.50 13.62 2.50
CA TYR A 214 20.22 14.06 1.30
C TYR A 214 21.21 12.99 0.80
N ASP A 215 21.98 12.38 1.71
CA ASP A 215 22.97 11.35 1.37
C ASP A 215 22.29 10.06 0.85
N GLU A 216 21.12 9.72 1.37
CA GLU A 216 20.28 8.62 0.89
C GLU A 216 19.62 8.90 -0.47
N ARG A 217 19.63 10.14 -0.92
CA ARG A 217 18.93 10.60 -2.13
C ARG A 217 17.44 10.27 -2.10
N ALA A 218 16.83 10.35 -0.91
CA ALA A 218 15.42 10.14 -0.77
C ALA A 218 14.62 11.20 -1.53
N LEU A 219 13.65 10.76 -2.34
CA LEU A 219 12.80 11.65 -3.12
C LEU A 219 11.75 12.35 -2.26
N ALA A 220 11.20 11.60 -1.32
CA ALA A 220 10.15 12.03 -0.41
C ALA A 220 10.25 11.30 0.93
N ILE A 221 9.49 11.76 1.91
CA ILE A 221 9.45 11.17 3.25
C ILE A 221 8.01 10.98 3.70
N ASP A 222 7.75 9.85 4.36
CA ASP A 222 6.47 9.51 4.99
C ASP A 222 6.66 8.77 6.32
N MET A 223 5.60 8.17 6.84
CA MET A 223 5.64 7.41 8.09
C MET A 223 5.09 5.98 7.97
N GLU A 224 4.74 5.47 6.77
CA GLU A 224 4.06 4.17 6.59
C GLU A 224 4.57 3.28 5.45
N THR A 225 5.06 3.85 4.36
CA THR A 225 5.28 3.12 3.11
C THR A 225 6.23 1.93 3.26
N ALA A 226 7.36 2.07 3.95
CA ALA A 226 8.31 0.96 4.14
C ALA A 226 7.70 -0.19 4.94
N THR A 227 6.89 0.14 5.94
CA THR A 227 6.17 -0.85 6.75
C THR A 227 5.15 -1.61 5.90
N LEU A 228 4.32 -0.89 5.14
CA LEU A 228 3.32 -1.50 4.27
C LEU A 228 3.97 -2.45 3.25
N PHE A 229 5.07 -2.05 2.63
CA PHE A 229 5.78 -2.88 1.66
C PHE A 229 6.40 -4.13 2.31
N SER A 230 7.10 -3.97 3.43
CA SER A 230 7.79 -5.08 4.09
C SER A 230 6.81 -6.07 4.72
N VAL A 231 5.80 -5.59 5.43
CA VAL A 231 4.79 -6.46 6.07
C VAL A 231 3.84 -7.06 5.04
N GLY A 232 3.51 -6.30 3.99
CA GLY A 232 2.73 -6.83 2.86
C GLY A 232 3.44 -8.00 2.18
N PHE A 233 4.76 -7.88 1.94
CA PHE A 233 5.57 -8.99 1.43
C PHE A 233 5.56 -10.18 2.40
N ALA A 234 5.83 -9.95 3.69
CA ALA A 234 5.84 -10.98 4.71
C ALA A 234 4.48 -11.68 4.90
N SER A 235 3.38 -10.98 4.67
CA SER A 235 2.00 -11.48 4.87
C SER A 235 1.32 -11.94 3.57
N LYS A 236 2.06 -11.97 2.45
CA LYS A 236 1.55 -12.31 1.10
C LYS A 236 0.40 -11.42 0.62
N VAL A 237 0.39 -10.16 1.05
CA VAL A 237 -0.55 -9.14 0.60
C VAL A 237 0.09 -8.30 -0.50
N PRO A 238 -0.42 -8.36 -1.75
CA PRO A 238 0.09 -7.50 -2.82
C PRO A 238 -0.19 -6.04 -2.50
N ILE A 239 0.85 -5.22 -2.38
CA ILE A 239 0.76 -3.83 -1.94
C ILE A 239 1.59 -2.90 -2.82
N GLY A 240 1.00 -1.80 -3.23
CA GLY A 240 1.66 -0.65 -3.82
C GLY A 240 1.33 0.63 -3.07
N ALA A 241 1.89 1.72 -3.50
CA ALA A 241 1.60 3.05 -2.96
C ALA A 241 1.61 4.10 -4.06
N LEU A 242 0.73 5.07 -3.94
CA LEU A 242 0.76 6.33 -4.66
C LEU A 242 0.70 7.44 -3.63
N LEU A 243 1.74 8.27 -3.56
CA LEU A 243 1.83 9.34 -2.57
C LEU A 243 1.61 10.69 -3.25
N LEU A 244 0.95 11.58 -2.53
CA LEU A 244 0.73 12.95 -2.93
C LEU A 244 1.67 13.86 -2.13
N VAL A 245 2.44 14.70 -2.81
CA VAL A 245 3.29 15.71 -2.14
C VAL A 245 2.40 16.75 -1.48
N SER A 246 2.36 16.75 -0.16
CA SER A 246 1.52 17.66 0.63
C SER A 246 2.25 18.92 1.09
N ASP A 247 3.58 18.86 1.18
CA ASP A 247 4.45 19.91 1.68
C ASP A 247 5.89 19.71 1.19
N LEU A 248 6.70 20.74 1.38
CA LEU A 248 8.10 20.75 0.95
C LEU A 248 8.96 21.13 2.17
N PRO A 249 9.15 20.22 3.11
CA PRO A 249 9.65 20.54 4.47
C PRO A 249 11.07 21.10 4.49
N LEU A 250 11.89 20.86 3.48
CA LEU A 250 13.24 21.43 3.36
C LEU A 250 13.25 22.87 2.83
N LYS A 251 12.13 23.38 2.33
CA LYS A 251 12.00 24.78 1.92
C LYS A 251 11.59 25.66 3.10
N ARG A 252 12.06 26.92 3.12
CA ARG A 252 11.65 27.87 4.15
C ARG A 252 10.13 28.03 4.16
N GLY A 253 9.50 27.82 5.33
CA GLY A 253 8.04 27.88 5.48
C GLY A 253 7.29 26.70 4.84
N GLY A 254 8.00 25.64 4.39
CA GLY A 254 7.43 24.51 3.68
C GLY A 254 6.94 23.36 4.56
N ILE A 255 7.08 23.46 5.89
CA ILE A 255 6.58 22.45 6.83
C ILE A 255 5.05 22.45 6.81
N LYS A 256 4.45 21.26 6.79
CA LYS A 256 3.01 21.07 6.73
C LYS A 256 2.28 21.72 7.93
N THR A 257 1.34 22.58 7.63
CA THR A 257 0.43 23.21 8.59
C THR A 257 -1.01 22.70 8.37
N ARG A 258 -1.92 23.01 9.29
CA ARG A 258 -3.34 22.68 9.13
C ARG A 258 -3.95 23.29 7.86
N ASP A 259 -3.65 24.55 7.59
CA ASP A 259 -4.21 25.28 6.45
C ASP A 259 -3.64 24.77 5.12
N SER A 260 -2.34 24.48 5.05
CA SER A 260 -1.72 23.90 3.87
C SER A 260 -2.26 22.48 3.59
N ALA A 261 -2.45 21.65 4.64
CA ALA A 261 -3.04 20.33 4.52
C ALA A 261 -4.47 20.40 3.97
N ASN A 262 -5.32 21.28 4.52
CA ASN A 262 -6.70 21.44 4.05
C ASN A 262 -6.78 21.92 2.60
N SER A 263 -5.87 22.76 2.15
CA SER A 263 -5.77 23.20 0.75
C SER A 263 -5.46 22.01 -0.18
N VAL A 264 -4.50 21.17 0.19
CA VAL A 264 -4.13 19.97 -0.56
C VAL A 264 -5.29 18.98 -0.62
N PHE A 265 -5.95 18.71 0.50
CA PHE A 265 -7.12 17.82 0.54
C PHE A 265 -8.22 18.27 -0.42
N ARG A 266 -8.63 19.53 -0.38
CA ARG A 266 -9.69 20.05 -1.27
C ARG A 266 -9.34 19.98 -2.75
N ARG A 267 -8.06 20.11 -3.09
CA ARG A 267 -7.62 20.24 -4.48
C ARG A 267 -7.33 18.91 -5.17
N PHE A 268 -6.80 17.92 -4.44
CA PHE A 268 -6.18 16.75 -5.07
C PHE A 268 -6.78 15.40 -4.66
N THR A 269 -7.58 15.34 -3.59
CA THR A 269 -8.05 14.07 -3.04
C THR A 269 -8.89 13.27 -4.02
N ASP A 270 -9.83 13.92 -4.70
CA ASP A 270 -10.73 13.22 -5.62
C ASP A 270 -9.95 12.54 -6.75
N LEU A 271 -9.03 13.27 -7.38
CA LEU A 271 -8.17 12.72 -8.42
C LEU A 271 -7.31 11.55 -7.90
N HIS A 272 -6.75 11.68 -6.70
CA HIS A 272 -5.92 10.64 -6.10
C HIS A 272 -6.72 9.34 -5.86
N ILE A 273 -7.95 9.47 -5.36
CA ILE A 273 -8.86 8.32 -5.15
C ILE A 273 -9.30 7.73 -6.49
N GLU A 274 -9.67 8.55 -7.47
CA GLU A 274 -10.05 8.10 -8.81
C GLU A 274 -8.96 7.28 -9.48
N ILE A 275 -7.70 7.75 -9.42
CA ILE A 275 -6.55 6.99 -9.93
C ILE A 275 -6.48 5.62 -9.23
N GLY A 276 -6.65 5.59 -7.91
CA GLY A 276 -6.64 4.36 -7.13
C GLY A 276 -7.74 3.39 -7.55
N ILE A 277 -8.98 3.85 -7.68
CA ILE A 277 -10.13 3.03 -8.09
C ILE A 277 -9.91 2.46 -9.50
N GLU A 278 -9.50 3.29 -10.45
CA GLU A 278 -9.27 2.86 -11.82
C GLU A 278 -8.12 1.86 -11.93
N ALA A 279 -7.01 2.08 -11.22
CA ALA A 279 -5.91 1.14 -11.16
C ALA A 279 -6.35 -0.22 -10.59
N MET A 280 -7.14 -0.22 -9.51
CA MET A 280 -7.70 -1.45 -8.92
C MET A 280 -8.63 -2.17 -9.90
N SER A 281 -9.48 -1.44 -10.61
CA SER A 281 -10.36 -2.00 -11.65
C SER A 281 -9.57 -2.65 -12.79
N GLU A 282 -8.51 -2.00 -13.27
CA GLU A 282 -7.66 -2.56 -14.33
C GLU A 282 -6.88 -3.80 -13.86
N ILE A 283 -6.42 -3.81 -12.62
CA ILE A 283 -5.79 -5.01 -12.03
C ILE A 283 -6.79 -6.16 -11.97
N ALA A 284 -8.04 -5.90 -11.58
CA ALA A 284 -9.08 -6.93 -11.54
C ALA A 284 -9.34 -7.55 -12.93
N LYS A 285 -9.30 -6.74 -13.99
CA LYS A 285 -9.55 -7.18 -15.36
C LYS A 285 -8.35 -7.87 -16.03
N ARG A 286 -7.14 -7.35 -15.81
CA ARG A 286 -5.95 -7.70 -16.59
C ARG A 286 -4.74 -8.14 -15.76
N GLY A 287 -4.84 -8.13 -14.44
CA GLY A 287 -3.72 -8.41 -13.53
C GLY A 287 -3.22 -9.85 -13.52
N GLU A 288 -3.96 -10.80 -14.07
CA GLU A 288 -3.65 -12.23 -14.02
C GLU A 288 -2.38 -12.62 -14.81
N HIS A 289 -2.00 -11.81 -15.80
CA HIS A 289 -0.82 -12.07 -16.63
C HIS A 289 0.51 -11.72 -15.94
N ILE A 290 0.48 -11.02 -14.79
CA ILE A 290 1.69 -10.68 -14.03
C ILE A 290 1.76 -11.56 -12.80
N ARG A 291 2.65 -12.53 -12.85
CA ARG A 291 2.91 -13.43 -11.73
C ARG A 291 4.05 -12.89 -10.88
N HIS A 292 3.84 -12.83 -9.58
CA HIS A 292 4.89 -12.51 -8.62
C HIS A 292 5.46 -13.79 -8.07
N TYR A 293 6.76 -13.77 -7.84
CA TYR A 293 7.40 -14.83 -7.11
C TYR A 293 6.86 -14.84 -5.67
N ARG A 294 6.41 -15.99 -5.22
CA ARG A 294 5.94 -16.24 -3.86
C ARG A 294 6.86 -17.25 -3.22
N TRP A 295 7.34 -16.92 -2.07
CA TRP A 295 8.14 -17.83 -1.26
C TRP A 295 7.23 -18.80 -0.49
#